data_13be1faf0c002cdbe33ee969554e7fc1
#
_entry.id   13be1faf0c002cdbe33ee969554e7fc1
#
_cell.length_a   1.000
_cell.length_b   1.000
_cell.length_c   1.000
_cell.angle_alpha   90.00
_cell.angle_beta   90.00
_cell.angle_gamma   90.00
#
_symmetry.space_group_name_H-M   'P 1'
#
loop_
_entity.id
_entity.type
_entity.pdbx_description
1 polymer ?
#
loop_
_entity_poly.entity_id
_entity_poly.type
_entity_poly.pdbx_seq_one_letter_code
_entity_poly.pdbx_strand_id
1 'polypeptide(L)'
;YVRNSVKAVVDAYSGDVKFYVVDEQDPILRAWRGAFPDLFTPFNEMPEELIDNLRYPEDLFRIQTDVYSKYRIAPDQFFQRVGAWSVAQAPGTEPTQTSAPVAPRGEATQTAAQSTFADESNAGRFIPYFTLFNTATPGQPTNEEFVILRPFVPFSTNDQRTELQAYMTASSAPETYGQLTTYIVEEVNGRLPDGPLRVAGQAESTEAISRRISPDHVGDGGTEVALADLQLLPVAGG
;
A
#
# COMPACT_ATOMS: atom_id res chain seq x y z
N TYR A 1 16.04 -10.31 -2.12
CA TYR A 1 16.08 -8.85 -2.23
C TYR A 1 15.34 -8.44 -3.49
N VAL A 2 14.36 -7.53 -3.35
CA VAL A 2 13.64 -6.94 -4.48
C VAL A 2 14.27 -5.59 -4.79
N ARG A 3 14.50 -5.29 -6.07
CA ARG A 3 15.06 -4.03 -6.56
C ARG A 3 14.17 -3.48 -7.66
N ASN A 4 14.15 -2.16 -7.79
CA ASN A 4 13.40 -1.47 -8.83
C ASN A 4 14.34 -0.73 -9.80
N SER A 5 15.44 -1.36 -10.16
CA SER A 5 16.49 -0.73 -10.97
C SER A 5 16.26 -0.86 -12.46
N VAL A 6 15.36 -1.76 -12.86
CA VAL A 6 15.04 -2.04 -14.27
C VAL A 6 13.54 -2.21 -14.42
N LYS A 7 12.99 -1.67 -15.51
CA LYS A 7 11.63 -1.96 -15.98
C LYS A 7 11.69 -2.81 -17.24
N ALA A 8 11.01 -3.93 -17.20
CA ALA A 8 10.82 -4.77 -18.39
C ALA A 8 9.52 -4.36 -19.08
N VAL A 9 9.62 -4.02 -20.33
CA VAL A 9 8.47 -3.73 -21.20
C VAL A 9 8.37 -4.85 -22.22
N VAL A 10 7.21 -5.48 -22.29
CA VAL A 10 6.92 -6.55 -23.24
C VAL A 10 5.89 -6.03 -24.23
N ASP A 11 6.25 -6.04 -25.51
CA ASP A 11 5.29 -5.77 -26.57
C ASP A 11 4.34 -6.96 -26.71
N ALA A 12 3.06 -6.73 -26.45
CA ALA A 12 2.06 -7.79 -26.46
C ALA A 12 1.77 -8.34 -27.87
N TYR A 13 2.21 -7.65 -28.91
CA TYR A 13 1.96 -8.02 -30.30
C TYR A 13 3.13 -8.83 -30.89
N SER A 14 4.37 -8.34 -30.71
CA SER A 14 5.58 -8.99 -31.23
C SER A 14 6.23 -9.96 -30.24
N GLY A 15 5.99 -9.77 -28.94
CA GLY A 15 6.70 -10.49 -27.87
C GLY A 15 8.09 -9.92 -27.56
N ASP A 16 8.47 -8.81 -28.18
CA ASP A 16 9.75 -8.17 -27.93
C ASP A 16 9.83 -7.65 -26.49
N VAL A 17 11.00 -7.86 -25.87
CA VAL A 17 11.25 -7.43 -24.49
C VAL A 17 12.36 -6.38 -24.48
N LYS A 18 12.09 -5.25 -23.83
CA LYS A 18 13.08 -4.19 -23.58
C LYS A 18 13.25 -3.98 -22.08
N PHE A 19 14.51 -3.82 -21.64
CA PHE A 19 14.86 -3.57 -20.25
C PHE A 19 15.34 -2.14 -20.10
N TYR A 20 14.52 -1.27 -19.53
CA TYR A 20 14.85 0.13 -19.27
C TYR A 20 15.47 0.31 -17.89
N VAL A 21 16.58 1.04 -17.85
CA VAL A 21 17.30 1.32 -16.60
C VAL A 21 16.62 2.46 -15.85
N VAL A 22 16.17 2.22 -14.62
CA VAL A 22 15.56 3.23 -13.75
C VAL A 22 16.56 3.79 -12.74
N ASP A 23 17.41 2.92 -12.17
CA ASP A 23 18.44 3.31 -11.21
C ASP A 23 19.82 2.93 -11.72
N GLU A 24 20.53 3.91 -12.27
CA GLU A 24 21.89 3.73 -12.80
C GLU A 24 22.93 3.50 -11.69
N GLN A 25 22.62 3.83 -10.45
CA GLN A 25 23.53 3.69 -9.31
C GLN A 25 23.53 2.29 -8.71
N ASP A 26 22.57 1.46 -9.08
CA ASP A 26 22.50 0.09 -8.57
C ASP A 26 23.75 -0.73 -8.94
N PRO A 27 24.52 -1.22 -7.95
CA PRO A 27 25.76 -1.94 -8.23
C PRO A 27 25.53 -3.29 -8.94
N ILE A 28 24.38 -3.94 -8.71
CA ILE A 28 24.03 -5.19 -9.37
C ILE A 28 23.73 -4.93 -10.85
N LEU A 29 22.94 -3.91 -11.14
CA LEU A 29 22.66 -3.52 -12.50
C LEU A 29 23.95 -3.14 -13.27
N ARG A 30 24.86 -2.39 -12.63
CA ARG A 30 26.14 -2.05 -13.26
C ARG A 30 26.98 -3.28 -13.61
N ALA A 31 26.98 -4.30 -12.73
CA ALA A 31 27.66 -5.56 -13.03
C ALA A 31 27.03 -6.28 -14.23
N TRP A 32 25.70 -6.32 -14.32
CA TRP A 32 24.98 -6.91 -15.44
C TRP A 32 25.21 -6.15 -16.76
N ARG A 33 25.20 -4.81 -16.73
CA ARG A 33 25.51 -3.98 -17.90
C ARG A 33 26.94 -4.19 -18.40
N GLY A 34 27.88 -4.46 -17.48
CA GLY A 34 29.25 -4.78 -17.85
C GLY A 34 29.37 -6.14 -18.58
N ALA A 35 28.53 -7.09 -18.20
CA ALA A 35 28.52 -8.42 -18.85
C ALA A 35 27.68 -8.44 -20.14
N PHE A 36 26.61 -7.66 -20.19
CA PHE A 36 25.63 -7.63 -21.31
C PHE A 36 25.30 -6.17 -21.67
N PRO A 37 26.19 -5.45 -22.36
CA PRO A 37 26.03 -4.02 -22.61
C PRO A 37 24.80 -3.71 -23.49
N ASP A 38 24.45 -4.58 -24.42
CA ASP A 38 23.35 -4.38 -25.36
C ASP A 38 21.97 -4.80 -24.83
N LEU A 39 21.93 -5.33 -23.60
CA LEU A 39 20.68 -5.84 -23.00
C LEU A 39 19.80 -4.71 -22.44
N PHE A 40 20.43 -3.62 -21.99
CA PHE A 40 19.74 -2.58 -21.24
C PHE A 40 19.65 -1.28 -22.04
N THR A 41 18.46 -0.71 -22.05
CA THR A 41 18.16 0.58 -22.69
C THR A 41 18.16 1.67 -21.62
N PRO A 42 18.78 2.84 -21.85
CA PRO A 42 18.70 3.98 -20.94
C PRO A 42 17.26 4.45 -20.71
N PHE A 43 16.98 4.98 -19.51
CA PHE A 43 15.63 5.44 -19.15
C PHE A 43 15.11 6.54 -20.09
N ASN A 44 15.98 7.45 -20.52
CA ASN A 44 15.62 8.55 -21.42
C ASN A 44 15.23 8.12 -22.85
N GLU A 45 15.43 6.86 -23.19
CA GLU A 45 14.94 6.26 -24.44
C GLU A 45 13.57 5.58 -24.30
N MET A 46 13.01 5.56 -23.07
CA MET A 46 11.67 5.06 -22.86
C MET A 46 10.64 6.03 -23.45
N PRO A 47 9.65 5.56 -24.23
CA PRO A 47 8.56 6.40 -24.70
C PRO A 47 7.83 7.11 -23.54
N GLU A 48 7.45 8.37 -23.75
CA GLU A 48 6.80 9.20 -22.73
C GLU A 48 5.50 8.56 -22.23
N GLU A 49 4.74 7.95 -23.14
CA GLU A 49 3.50 7.23 -22.78
C GLU A 49 3.74 6.05 -21.84
N LEU A 50 4.92 5.44 -21.88
CA LEU A 50 5.27 4.39 -20.92
C LEU A 50 5.74 4.97 -19.58
N ILE A 51 6.47 6.10 -19.63
CA ILE A 51 6.94 6.80 -18.41
C ILE A 51 5.74 7.25 -17.60
N ASP A 52 4.74 7.85 -18.22
CA ASP A 52 3.52 8.34 -17.56
C ASP A 52 2.68 7.21 -16.94
N ASN A 53 2.86 5.99 -17.42
CA ASN A 53 2.15 4.81 -16.91
C ASN A 53 2.98 3.93 -15.97
N LEU A 54 4.19 4.37 -15.58
CA LEU A 54 4.99 3.63 -14.62
C LEU A 54 4.30 3.59 -13.26
N ARG A 55 4.42 2.43 -12.61
CA ARG A 55 3.93 2.22 -11.25
C ARG A 55 5.07 1.80 -10.35
N TYR A 56 5.05 2.30 -9.12
CA TYR A 56 5.98 1.83 -8.11
C TYR A 56 5.67 0.36 -7.76
N PRO A 57 6.67 -0.53 -7.63
CA PRO A 57 6.40 -1.95 -7.37
C PRO A 57 5.74 -2.17 -6.01
N GLU A 58 4.56 -2.78 -6.00
CA GLU A 58 3.80 -3.03 -4.79
C GLU A 58 4.56 -3.89 -3.77
N ASP A 59 5.18 -5.00 -4.21
CA ASP A 59 5.92 -5.90 -3.32
C ASP A 59 7.11 -5.20 -2.66
N LEU A 60 7.83 -4.35 -3.41
CA LEU A 60 8.91 -3.55 -2.83
C LEU A 60 8.37 -2.57 -1.78
N PHE A 61 7.25 -1.91 -2.07
CA PHE A 61 6.61 -0.98 -1.14
C PHE A 61 6.11 -1.69 0.13
N ARG A 62 5.56 -2.91 -0.01
CA ARG A 62 5.16 -3.75 1.14
C ARG A 62 6.35 -4.04 2.06
N ILE A 63 7.47 -4.48 1.50
CA ILE A 63 8.69 -4.75 2.26
C ILE A 63 9.19 -3.47 2.93
N GLN A 64 9.25 -2.35 2.21
CA GLN A 64 9.73 -1.08 2.74
C GLN A 64 8.86 -0.58 3.88
N THR A 65 7.53 -0.64 3.76
CA THR A 65 6.61 -0.22 4.81
C THR A 65 6.70 -1.11 6.05
N ASP A 66 6.87 -2.42 5.88
CA ASP A 66 7.06 -3.34 7.00
C ASP A 66 8.38 -3.11 7.73
N VAL A 67 9.46 -2.85 6.99
CA VAL A 67 10.76 -2.52 7.59
C VAL A 67 10.69 -1.17 8.30
N TYR A 68 10.13 -0.16 7.64
CA TYR A 68 10.02 1.19 8.21
C TYR A 68 9.21 1.19 9.51
N SER A 69 8.09 0.49 9.56
CA SER A 69 7.24 0.43 10.76
C SER A 69 8.01 -0.07 11.99
N LYS A 70 8.94 -1.00 11.80
CA LYS A 70 9.72 -1.64 12.86
C LYS A 70 10.97 -0.87 13.26
N TYR A 71 11.67 -0.27 12.28
CA TYR A 71 13.02 0.28 12.46
C TYR A 71 13.11 1.81 12.48
N ARG A 72 11.97 2.53 12.42
CA ARG A 72 11.95 4.00 12.47
C ARG A 72 12.22 4.59 13.85
N ILE A 73 12.22 3.78 14.89
CA ILE A 73 12.43 4.21 16.28
C ILE A 73 13.90 4.32 16.65
N ALA A 74 14.21 5.16 17.63
CA ALA A 74 15.57 5.35 18.11
C ALA A 74 16.14 4.04 18.70
N PRO A 75 17.46 3.79 18.58
CA PRO A 75 18.08 2.55 19.01
C PRO A 75 17.88 2.21 20.49
N ASP A 76 17.85 3.21 21.35
CA ASP A 76 17.61 3.06 22.79
C ASP A 76 16.16 2.65 23.13
N GLN A 77 15.21 2.99 22.28
CA GLN A 77 13.80 2.65 22.43
C GLN A 77 13.39 1.38 21.68
N PHE A 78 14.30 0.82 20.87
CA PHE A 78 14.02 -0.28 19.96
C PHE A 78 13.47 -1.52 20.67
N PHE A 79 14.07 -1.94 21.80
CA PHE A 79 13.64 -3.11 22.54
C PHE A 79 12.31 -2.91 23.26
N GLN A 80 12.01 -1.67 23.68
CA GLN A 80 10.75 -1.33 24.34
C GLN A 80 9.63 -1.05 23.34
N ARG A 81 9.98 -0.87 22.06
CA ARG A 81 9.07 -0.54 20.95
C ARG A 81 8.21 0.71 21.22
N VAL A 82 8.72 1.64 22.04
CA VAL A 82 8.03 2.91 22.29
C VAL A 82 7.98 3.73 21.01
N GLY A 83 6.79 4.14 20.60
CA GLY A 83 6.58 4.86 19.36
C GLY A 83 6.72 4.03 18.09
N ALA A 84 6.84 2.70 18.18
CA ALA A 84 6.79 1.82 17.02
C ALA A 84 5.41 1.86 16.35
N TRP A 85 5.38 1.56 15.07
CA TRP A 85 4.15 1.43 14.31
C TRP A 85 3.95 0.00 13.83
N SER A 86 2.72 -0.30 13.45
CA SER A 86 2.36 -1.49 12.69
C SER A 86 1.63 -1.06 11.43
N VAL A 87 1.73 -1.84 10.38
CA VAL A 87 0.82 -1.68 9.24
C VAL A 87 -0.59 -1.89 9.76
N ALA A 88 -1.54 -1.05 9.32
CA ALA A 88 -2.91 -1.12 9.78
C ALA A 88 -3.55 -2.49 9.47
N GLN A 89 -4.48 -2.90 10.30
CA GLN A 89 -5.27 -4.11 10.06
C GLN A 89 -6.21 -3.91 8.87
N ALA A 90 -6.37 -4.96 8.08
CA ALA A 90 -7.32 -4.97 6.97
C ALA A 90 -8.77 -5.08 7.48
N PRO A 91 -9.75 -4.46 6.81
CA PRO A 91 -11.16 -4.67 7.12
C PRO A 91 -11.55 -6.14 7.08
N GLY A 92 -12.44 -6.56 7.97
CA GLY A 92 -12.90 -7.94 8.09
C GLY A 92 -11.96 -8.88 8.83
N THR A 93 -10.86 -8.37 9.41
CA THR A 93 -9.97 -9.13 10.29
C THR A 93 -10.31 -8.84 11.74
N GLU A 94 -10.48 -9.89 12.56
CA GLU A 94 -10.62 -9.72 14.00
C GLU A 94 -9.25 -9.41 14.63
N PRO A 95 -9.16 -8.43 15.54
CA PRO A 95 -7.88 -8.02 16.16
C PRO A 95 -7.17 -9.13 16.92
N THR A 96 -7.90 -10.19 17.28
CA THR A 96 -7.42 -11.29 18.14
C THR A 96 -7.06 -12.56 17.40
N GLN A 97 -7.27 -12.62 16.07
CA GLN A 97 -6.98 -13.84 15.32
C GLN A 97 -5.67 -13.71 14.53
N THR A 98 -4.60 -14.07 15.18
CA THR A 98 -3.23 -14.08 14.63
C THR A 98 -2.95 -15.19 13.64
N SER A 99 -3.92 -16.00 13.21
CA SER A 99 -3.58 -17.24 12.51
C SER A 99 -4.54 -17.76 11.43
N ALA A 100 -5.58 -17.05 11.08
CA ALA A 100 -6.38 -17.46 9.93
C ALA A 100 -6.31 -16.39 8.84
N PRO A 101 -5.85 -16.72 7.62
CA PRO A 101 -6.09 -15.84 6.50
C PRO A 101 -7.60 -15.74 6.36
N VAL A 102 -8.14 -14.54 6.64
CA VAL A 102 -9.53 -14.26 6.28
C VAL A 102 -9.55 -14.36 4.78
N ALA A 103 -10.28 -15.36 4.27
CA ALA A 103 -10.53 -15.45 2.85
C ALA A 103 -11.12 -14.10 2.41
N PRO A 104 -10.54 -13.46 1.39
CA PRO A 104 -11.03 -12.18 0.92
C PRO A 104 -12.50 -12.36 0.55
N ARG A 105 -13.35 -11.48 1.06
CA ARG A 105 -14.75 -11.43 0.70
C ARG A 105 -14.86 -10.89 -0.73
N GLY A 106 -14.81 -11.79 -1.71
CA GLY A 106 -14.99 -11.47 -3.13
C GLY A 106 -13.76 -11.82 -3.99
N GLU A 107 -14.00 -12.23 -5.21
CA GLU A 107 -12.97 -12.65 -6.17
C GLU A 107 -11.99 -11.53 -6.56
N ALA A 108 -12.38 -10.26 -6.44
CA ALA A 108 -11.52 -9.12 -6.76
C ALA A 108 -10.29 -9.00 -5.83
N THR A 109 -10.39 -9.51 -4.60
CA THR A 109 -9.29 -9.50 -3.62
C THR A 109 -8.32 -10.67 -3.82
N GLN A 110 -8.71 -11.70 -4.55
CA GLN A 110 -7.84 -12.86 -4.81
C GLN A 110 -6.65 -12.53 -5.71
N THR A 111 -6.78 -11.54 -6.58
CA THR A 111 -5.69 -11.14 -7.48
C THR A 111 -4.57 -10.42 -6.74
N ALA A 112 -4.88 -9.68 -5.69
CA ALA A 112 -3.88 -9.04 -4.83
C ALA A 112 -3.24 -10.01 -3.83
N ALA A 113 -3.95 -11.08 -3.46
CA ALA A 113 -3.43 -12.13 -2.55
C ALA A 113 -2.47 -13.12 -3.24
N GLN A 114 -2.34 -13.06 -4.55
CA GLN A 114 -1.45 -13.93 -5.32
C GLN A 114 -0.05 -13.34 -5.53
N SER A 115 0.32 -12.26 -4.80
CA SER A 115 1.72 -11.86 -4.81
C SER A 115 2.56 -13.00 -4.25
N THR A 116 3.59 -13.39 -4.97
CA THR A 116 4.51 -14.50 -4.65
C THR A 116 5.27 -14.31 -3.32
N PHE A 117 5.03 -13.22 -2.62
CA PHE A 117 5.63 -12.81 -1.35
C PHE A 117 4.61 -12.61 -0.24
N ALA A 118 3.47 -13.30 -0.29
CA ALA A 118 2.52 -13.33 0.83
C ALA A 118 3.21 -14.00 2.02
N ASP A 119 3.95 -13.20 2.78
CA ASP A 119 4.49 -13.61 4.06
C ASP A 119 3.32 -13.73 5.05
N GLU A 120 3.26 -14.83 5.80
CA GLU A 120 2.26 -15.05 6.87
C GLU A 120 2.22 -13.87 7.87
N SER A 121 3.34 -13.14 8.00
CA SER A 121 3.42 -11.93 8.84
C SER A 121 2.53 -10.77 8.38
N ASN A 122 2.09 -10.79 7.11
CA ASN A 122 1.20 -9.79 6.51
C ASN A 122 -0.26 -10.25 6.41
N ALA A 123 -0.58 -11.46 6.86
CA ALA A 123 -1.95 -11.93 6.92
C ALA A 123 -2.79 -10.98 7.80
N GLY A 124 -3.91 -10.49 7.26
CA GLY A 124 -4.78 -9.54 7.94
C GLY A 124 -4.27 -8.09 7.99
N ARG A 125 -3.19 -7.76 7.29
CA ARG A 125 -2.70 -6.38 7.17
C ARG A 125 -3.23 -5.70 5.93
N PHE A 126 -3.37 -4.37 6.01
CA PHE A 126 -3.85 -3.54 4.92
C PHE A 126 -2.95 -3.68 3.69
N ILE A 127 -3.56 -4.06 2.56
CA ILE A 127 -2.87 -4.18 1.28
C ILE A 127 -2.64 -2.78 0.71
N PRO A 128 -1.44 -2.45 0.21
CA PRO A 128 -1.23 -1.18 -0.45
C PRO A 128 -2.17 -1.01 -1.64
N TYR A 129 -2.60 0.20 -1.90
CA TYR A 129 -3.43 0.51 -3.07
C TYR A 129 -2.94 1.76 -3.78
N PHE A 130 -3.17 1.81 -5.09
CA PHE A 130 -2.87 2.97 -5.90
C PHE A 130 -4.03 3.94 -5.90
N THR A 131 -3.71 5.22 -5.77
CA THR A 131 -4.71 6.30 -5.78
C THR A 131 -4.10 7.62 -6.25
N LEU A 132 -4.95 8.53 -6.69
CA LEU A 132 -4.56 9.94 -6.82
C LEU A 132 -4.57 10.55 -5.42
N PHE A 133 -3.49 11.19 -5.06
CA PHE A 133 -3.28 11.78 -3.75
C PHE A 133 -2.76 13.21 -3.90
N ASN A 134 -3.37 14.13 -3.17
CA ASN A 134 -2.88 15.50 -3.14
C ASN A 134 -1.70 15.60 -2.16
N THR A 135 -0.50 15.75 -2.71
CA THR A 135 0.75 15.85 -1.95
C THR A 135 1.04 17.27 -1.47
N ALA A 136 0.21 18.25 -1.87
CA ALA A 136 0.43 19.64 -1.47
C ALA A 136 0.21 19.85 0.03
N THR A 137 1.06 20.69 0.62
CA THR A 137 0.87 21.19 1.98
C THR A 137 -0.36 22.13 2.02
N PRO A 138 -1.13 22.17 3.12
CA PRO A 138 -2.25 23.09 3.27
C PRO A 138 -1.85 24.52 2.90
N GLY A 139 -2.64 25.15 2.00
CA GLY A 139 -2.38 26.51 1.50
C GLY A 139 -1.49 26.59 0.24
N GLN A 140 -1.00 25.48 -0.27
CA GLN A 140 -0.32 25.38 -1.57
C GLN A 140 -1.33 24.98 -2.66
N PRO A 141 -1.01 25.25 -3.95
CA PRO A 141 -1.78 24.70 -5.06
C PRO A 141 -1.87 23.17 -4.97
N THR A 142 -3.00 22.61 -5.39
CA THR A 142 -3.20 21.18 -5.45
C THR A 142 -2.14 20.54 -6.34
N ASN A 143 -1.45 19.53 -5.81
CA ASN A 143 -0.49 18.72 -6.54
C ASN A 143 -0.96 17.27 -6.43
N GLU A 144 -1.76 16.83 -7.40
CA GLU A 144 -2.26 15.46 -7.42
C GLU A 144 -1.23 14.56 -8.10
N GLU A 145 -0.77 13.57 -7.37
CA GLU A 145 0.16 12.56 -7.84
C GLU A 145 -0.47 11.18 -7.76
N PHE A 146 -0.13 10.33 -8.73
CA PHE A 146 -0.47 8.92 -8.64
C PHE A 146 0.52 8.22 -7.73
N VAL A 147 0.03 7.73 -6.60
CA VAL A 147 0.85 7.12 -5.54
C VAL A 147 0.34 5.74 -5.18
N ILE A 148 1.22 4.90 -4.65
CA ILE A 148 0.83 3.75 -3.85
C ILE A 148 0.86 4.16 -2.37
N LEU A 149 -0.16 3.77 -1.60
CA LEU A 149 -0.37 4.23 -0.23
C LEU A 149 -0.61 3.05 0.71
N ARG A 150 -0.10 3.18 1.95
CA ARG A 150 -0.35 2.21 3.03
C ARG A 150 -0.49 2.92 4.38
N PRO A 151 -1.54 2.63 5.17
CA PRO A 151 -1.75 3.21 6.50
C PRO A 151 -0.99 2.47 7.61
N PHE A 152 -0.66 3.22 8.67
CA PHE A 152 -0.06 2.70 9.89
C PHE A 152 -0.91 3.02 11.12
N VAL A 153 -0.86 2.11 12.08
CA VAL A 153 -1.43 2.25 13.43
C VAL A 153 -0.32 2.20 14.48
N PRO A 154 -0.52 2.70 15.70
CA PRO A 154 0.43 2.51 16.78
C PRO A 154 0.65 1.03 17.04
N PHE A 155 1.90 0.65 17.30
CA PHE A 155 2.22 -0.73 17.66
C PHE A 155 1.57 -1.14 18.99
N SER A 156 1.03 -2.36 19.03
CA SER A 156 0.62 -3.02 20.28
C SER A 156 0.89 -4.52 20.20
N THR A 157 1.25 -5.11 21.34
CA THR A 157 1.61 -6.54 21.41
C THR A 157 0.43 -7.48 21.15
N ASN A 158 -0.79 -7.00 21.39
CA ASN A 158 -2.04 -7.74 21.20
C ASN A 158 -2.80 -7.29 19.94
N ASP A 159 -2.19 -6.46 19.12
CA ASP A 159 -2.75 -5.91 17.87
C ASP A 159 -4.11 -5.19 18.00
N GLN A 160 -4.40 -4.65 19.19
CA GLN A 160 -5.68 -4.00 19.47
C GLN A 160 -5.71 -2.49 19.17
N ARG A 161 -4.56 -1.90 18.81
CA ARG A 161 -4.50 -0.50 18.41
C ARG A 161 -4.95 -0.37 16.96
N THR A 162 -6.04 0.37 16.76
CA THR A 162 -6.71 0.52 15.46
C THR A 162 -6.88 1.98 15.05
N GLU A 163 -6.28 2.90 15.81
CA GLU A 163 -6.25 4.31 15.49
C GLU A 163 -5.25 4.59 14.37
N LEU A 164 -5.57 5.50 13.48
CA LEU A 164 -4.69 5.90 12.39
C LEU A 164 -3.53 6.76 12.92
N GLN A 165 -2.30 6.33 12.69
CA GLN A 165 -1.11 7.05 13.12
C GLN A 165 -0.42 7.79 11.99
N ALA A 166 -0.37 7.19 10.82
CA ALA A 166 0.32 7.76 9.67
C ALA A 166 -0.09 7.07 8.36
N TYR A 167 0.25 7.71 7.26
CA TYR A 167 0.27 7.11 5.92
C TYR A 167 1.69 7.17 5.37
N MET A 168 2.07 6.15 4.62
CA MET A 168 3.24 6.23 3.73
C MET A 168 2.79 6.12 2.29
N THR A 169 3.39 6.93 1.45
CA THR A 169 3.18 6.88 -0.01
C THR A 169 4.49 6.65 -0.72
N ALA A 170 4.42 6.04 -1.90
CA ALA A 170 5.49 6.10 -2.88
C ALA A 170 4.94 6.70 -4.18
N SER A 171 5.62 7.73 -4.68
CA SER A 171 5.20 8.41 -5.90
C SER A 171 5.47 7.55 -7.14
N SER A 172 4.52 7.59 -8.07
CA SER A 172 4.66 7.04 -9.43
C SER A 172 4.79 8.14 -10.48
N ALA A 173 4.73 9.41 -10.10
CA ALA A 173 4.93 10.53 -11.02
C ALA A 173 6.38 10.55 -11.54
N PRO A 174 6.61 10.89 -12.83
CA PRO A 174 7.93 10.80 -13.45
C PRO A 174 9.04 11.54 -12.70
N GLU A 175 8.75 12.77 -12.23
CA GLU A 175 9.72 13.63 -11.55
C GLU A 175 10.07 13.17 -10.14
N THR A 176 9.14 12.50 -9.48
CA THR A 176 9.25 12.06 -8.08
C THR A 176 9.20 10.55 -7.94
N TYR A 177 9.39 9.82 -9.04
CA TYR A 177 9.26 8.36 -9.08
C TYR A 177 10.08 7.67 -7.99
N GLY A 178 9.38 6.90 -7.15
CA GLY A 178 9.98 6.15 -6.05
C GLY A 178 10.28 6.96 -4.79
N GLN A 179 9.92 8.25 -4.76
CA GLN A 179 10.01 9.05 -3.54
C GLN A 179 9.03 8.52 -2.50
N LEU A 180 9.57 8.16 -1.33
CA LEU A 180 8.78 7.73 -0.18
C LEU A 180 8.49 8.92 0.71
N THR A 181 7.21 9.15 0.99
CA THR A 181 6.78 10.23 1.90
C THR A 181 5.89 9.66 3.00
N THR A 182 6.13 10.10 4.23
CA THR A 182 5.35 9.71 5.39
C THR A 182 4.56 10.90 5.92
N TYR A 183 3.25 10.77 5.97
CA TYR A 183 2.32 11.75 6.52
C TYR A 183 1.90 11.29 7.91
N ILE A 184 2.31 12.04 8.93
CA ILE A 184 1.95 11.75 10.33
C ILE A 184 0.61 12.43 10.60
N VAL A 185 -0.32 11.67 11.16
CA VAL A 185 -1.65 12.17 11.51
C VAL A 185 -1.56 12.86 12.88
N GLU A 186 -2.07 14.08 12.96
CA GLU A 186 -2.13 14.83 14.20
C GLU A 186 -3.31 14.39 15.07
N GLU A 187 -3.11 14.44 16.38
CA GLU A 187 -4.19 14.17 17.33
C GLU A 187 -5.21 15.32 17.33
N VAL A 188 -6.47 14.97 17.20
CA VAL A 188 -7.59 15.92 17.37
C VAL A 188 -8.18 15.71 18.75
N ASN A 189 -8.14 16.77 19.59
CA ASN A 189 -8.58 16.71 21.00
C ASN A 189 -7.90 15.59 21.82
N GLY A 190 -6.60 15.35 21.57
CA GLY A 190 -5.83 14.34 22.27
C GLY A 190 -6.14 12.89 21.87
N ARG A 191 -6.76 12.69 20.72
CA ARG A 191 -7.08 11.37 20.18
C ARG A 191 -6.68 11.29 18.70
N LEU A 192 -6.09 10.17 18.32
CA LEU A 192 -5.90 9.83 16.93
C LEU A 192 -7.24 9.46 16.27
N PRO A 193 -7.45 9.77 14.99
CA PRO A 193 -8.64 9.35 14.27
C PRO A 193 -8.68 7.82 14.12
N ASP A 194 -9.87 7.32 13.79
CA ASP A 194 -10.07 5.90 13.58
C ASP A 194 -9.34 5.40 12.33
N GLY A 195 -8.67 4.27 12.45
CA GLY A 195 -8.00 3.61 11.32
C GLY A 195 -8.94 2.71 10.51
N PRO A 196 -8.41 2.05 9.46
CA PRO A 196 -9.22 1.33 8.46
C PRO A 196 -10.17 0.29 9.05
N LEU A 197 -9.67 -0.53 9.98
CA LEU A 197 -10.48 -1.59 10.59
C LEU A 197 -11.70 -1.03 11.34
N ARG A 198 -11.49 0.05 12.11
CA ARG A 198 -12.54 0.66 12.91
C ARG A 198 -13.57 1.38 12.04
N VAL A 199 -13.10 2.11 11.02
CA VAL A 199 -13.98 2.79 10.06
C VAL A 199 -14.85 1.79 9.31
N ALA A 200 -14.28 0.66 8.89
CA ALA A 200 -15.03 -0.41 8.24
C ALA A 200 -16.13 -0.96 9.17
N GLY A 201 -15.80 -1.29 10.42
CA GLY A 201 -16.78 -1.78 11.37
C GLY A 201 -17.90 -0.77 11.68
N GLN A 202 -17.57 0.51 11.75
CA GLN A 202 -18.57 1.58 11.92
C GLN A 202 -19.47 1.69 10.68
N ALA A 203 -18.91 1.63 9.48
CA ALA A 203 -19.68 1.66 8.24
C ALA A 203 -20.62 0.47 8.15
N GLU A 204 -20.15 -0.75 8.43
CA GLU A 204 -20.96 -1.97 8.41
C GLU A 204 -22.08 -1.96 9.48
N SER A 205 -21.83 -1.35 10.65
CA SER A 205 -22.82 -1.20 11.72
C SER A 205 -23.85 -0.09 11.46
N THR A 206 -23.62 0.78 10.50
CA THR A 206 -24.59 1.83 10.12
C THR A 206 -25.87 1.20 9.60
N GLU A 207 -27.02 1.61 10.14
CA GLU A 207 -28.33 1.00 9.85
C GLU A 207 -28.64 0.88 8.34
N ALA A 208 -28.27 1.91 7.55
CA ALA A 208 -28.50 1.91 6.10
C ALA A 208 -27.68 0.85 5.37
N ILE A 209 -26.46 0.56 5.83
CA ILE A 209 -25.55 -0.43 5.24
C ILE A 209 -25.90 -1.81 5.80
N SER A 210 -26.03 -1.93 7.12
CA SER A 210 -26.35 -3.18 7.83
C SER A 210 -27.61 -3.83 7.30
N ARG A 211 -28.67 -3.06 7.04
CA ARG A 211 -29.90 -3.57 6.40
C ARG A 211 -29.68 -4.14 5.01
N ARG A 212 -28.74 -3.61 4.23
CA ARG A 212 -28.46 -4.08 2.88
C ARG A 212 -27.59 -5.32 2.82
N ILE A 213 -26.72 -5.50 3.82
CA ILE A 213 -25.84 -6.66 3.94
C ILE A 213 -26.45 -7.78 4.81
N SER A 214 -27.57 -7.49 5.50
CA SER A 214 -28.23 -8.49 6.35
C SER A 214 -28.72 -9.68 5.53
N PRO A 215 -28.55 -10.93 6.03
CA PRO A 215 -29.04 -12.14 5.37
C PRO A 215 -30.54 -12.13 5.05
N ASP A 216 -31.34 -11.37 5.81
CA ASP A 216 -32.79 -11.22 5.59
C ASP A 216 -33.13 -10.48 4.28
N HIS A 217 -32.19 -9.76 3.70
CA HIS A 217 -32.33 -9.13 2.38
C HIS A 217 -31.68 -9.94 1.26
N VAL A 218 -30.88 -10.93 1.60
CA VAL A 218 -30.39 -11.99 0.71
C VAL A 218 -31.53 -12.99 0.62
N GLY A 219 -32.57 -12.64 -0.13
CA GLY A 219 -33.71 -13.52 -0.32
C GLY A 219 -33.31 -14.85 -0.95
N ASP A 220 -34.21 -15.85 -0.91
CA ASP A 220 -34.06 -17.24 -1.39
C ASP A 220 -33.51 -17.43 -2.82
N GLY A 221 -33.02 -16.35 -3.45
CA GLY A 221 -32.46 -16.32 -4.79
C GLY A 221 -30.93 -16.30 -4.86
N GLY A 222 -30.18 -16.44 -3.76
CA GLY A 222 -28.74 -16.62 -3.79
C GLY A 222 -27.92 -15.36 -4.18
N THR A 223 -28.40 -14.17 -3.85
CA THR A 223 -27.62 -12.94 -4.10
C THR A 223 -26.53 -12.81 -3.05
N GLU A 224 -25.29 -12.98 -3.47
CA GLU A 224 -24.12 -12.74 -2.63
C GLU A 224 -23.79 -11.23 -2.63
N VAL A 225 -23.60 -10.65 -1.44
CA VAL A 225 -23.14 -9.25 -1.31
C VAL A 225 -21.63 -9.26 -1.24
N ALA A 226 -20.98 -8.81 -2.30
CA ALA A 226 -19.54 -8.55 -2.31
C ALA A 226 -19.26 -7.13 -1.82
N LEU A 227 -18.44 -7.01 -0.78
CA LEU A 227 -17.92 -5.72 -0.34
C LEU A 227 -16.64 -5.40 -1.15
N ALA A 228 -16.59 -4.19 -1.72
CA ALA A 228 -15.39 -3.68 -2.38
C ALA A 228 -14.32 -3.31 -1.34
N ASP A 229 -13.08 -3.06 -1.81
CA ASP A 229 -11.99 -2.63 -0.97
C ASP A 229 -12.27 -1.26 -0.34
N LEU A 230 -12.04 -1.14 0.97
CA LEU A 230 -12.11 0.13 1.67
C LEU A 230 -10.83 0.93 1.39
N GLN A 231 -10.98 2.12 0.87
CA GLN A 231 -9.90 3.09 0.70
C GLN A 231 -10.09 4.24 1.69
N LEU A 232 -9.08 4.49 2.52
CA LEU A 232 -9.04 5.63 3.43
C LEU A 232 -8.06 6.66 2.87
N LEU A 233 -8.60 7.80 2.49
CA LEU A 233 -7.82 8.91 1.96
C LEU A 233 -7.78 10.04 2.99
N PRO A 234 -6.59 10.58 3.31
CA PRO A 234 -6.51 11.78 4.12
C PRO A 234 -7.07 12.97 3.31
N VAL A 235 -7.99 13.69 3.91
CA VAL A 235 -8.55 14.91 3.34
C VAL A 235 -7.95 16.10 4.06
N ALA A 236 -7.37 17.05 3.32
CA ALA A 236 -6.79 18.26 3.90
C ALA A 236 -7.87 19.07 4.65
N GLY A 237 -7.63 19.34 5.94
CA GLY A 237 -8.53 20.15 6.77
C GLY A 237 -9.62 19.39 7.52
N GLY A 238 -9.55 18.06 7.56
CA GLY A 238 -10.40 17.17 8.37
C GLY A 238 -9.82 16.92 9.74
#